data_1ae84cbb29c8c9449d6c60d60c92accb
#
_entry.id   1ae84cbb29c8c9449d6c60d60c92accb
#
_cell.length_a   1.000
_cell.length_b   1.000
_cell.length_c   1.000
_cell.angle_alpha   90.00
_cell.angle_beta   90.00
_cell.angle_gamma   90.00
#
_symmetry.space_group_name_H-M   'P 1'
#
loop_
_entity.id
_entity.type
_entity.pdbx_description
1 polymer ?
#
loop_
_entity_poly.entity_id
_entity_poly.type
_entity_poly.pdbx_seq_one_letter_code
_entity_poly.pdbx_strand_id
1 'polypeptide(L)'
;MRVGKCVPMIALCLLLCSCGRQEEKKADLRAAYQDMTGCEMTAAVSCDQSGLEWSATLRGTYVPGGESTMEVLEPLDLAGVRAALREDGWTLEYGDLCLNAGTLSDEGVSPAASLVRIMDALRNGWLLEENDEEWEDVPCTRLALEQTGASGGDMVTTVWLRQTDGTPLYGEIAVDGKTILQVRFTNFAFCDTITETS
;
A
#
# COMPACT_ATOMS: atom_id res chain seq x y z
N MET A 1 -43.55 -13.80 -72.62
CA MET A 1 -43.86 -14.11 -71.25
C MET A 1 -42.58 -14.66 -70.57
N ARG A 2 -41.93 -13.86 -69.76
CA ARG A 2 -40.74 -14.27 -69.03
C ARG A 2 -40.99 -13.94 -67.53
N VAL A 3 -41.11 -15.01 -66.74
CA VAL A 3 -41.33 -14.94 -65.31
C VAL A 3 -39.96 -14.72 -64.67
N GLY A 4 -39.75 -13.57 -64.05
CA GLY A 4 -38.57 -13.27 -63.26
C GLY A 4 -38.66 -13.92 -61.91
N LYS A 5 -37.63 -14.71 -61.56
CA LYS A 5 -37.42 -15.28 -60.22
C LYS A 5 -36.82 -14.25 -59.27
N CYS A 6 -37.61 -13.72 -58.36
CA CYS A 6 -37.11 -12.98 -57.22
C CYS A 6 -36.61 -14.00 -56.15
N VAL A 7 -35.30 -14.05 -55.93
CA VAL A 7 -34.67 -14.78 -54.83
C VAL A 7 -34.71 -13.85 -53.61
N PRO A 8 -35.21 -14.29 -52.45
CA PRO A 8 -35.20 -13.45 -51.26
C PRO A 8 -33.81 -13.43 -50.65
N MET A 9 -33.22 -12.26 -50.68
CA MET A 9 -31.95 -11.93 -50.01
C MET A 9 -32.24 -11.52 -48.54
N ILE A 10 -32.76 -12.46 -47.77
CA ILE A 10 -33.08 -12.26 -46.34
C ILE A 10 -32.46 -13.43 -45.56
N ALA A 11 -31.17 -13.41 -45.30
CA ALA A 11 -30.55 -14.34 -44.32
C ALA A 11 -29.09 -13.95 -44.01
N LEU A 12 -28.73 -12.68 -43.83
CA LEU A 12 -27.37 -12.34 -43.43
C LEU A 12 -27.28 -11.19 -42.43
N CYS A 13 -28.27 -11.03 -41.54
CA CYS A 13 -28.25 -9.95 -40.54
C CYS A 13 -28.38 -10.44 -39.08
N LEU A 14 -28.02 -11.69 -38.76
CA LEU A 14 -28.26 -12.23 -37.44
C LEU A 14 -27.02 -12.86 -36.77
N LEU A 15 -25.81 -12.37 -37.02
CA LEU A 15 -24.63 -12.83 -36.26
C LEU A 15 -23.73 -11.68 -35.78
N LEU A 16 -24.28 -10.54 -35.42
CA LEU A 16 -23.59 -9.53 -34.61
C LEU A 16 -24.22 -9.51 -33.20
N CYS A 17 -24.35 -10.66 -32.58
CA CYS A 17 -24.35 -10.72 -31.14
C CYS A 17 -22.89 -10.45 -30.71
N SER A 18 -22.53 -9.19 -30.74
CA SER A 18 -21.38 -8.69 -30.00
C SER A 18 -21.60 -9.11 -28.54
N CYS A 19 -20.86 -10.12 -28.09
CA CYS A 19 -20.59 -10.32 -26.67
C CYS A 19 -19.93 -9.04 -26.17
N GLY A 20 -20.75 -8.10 -25.76
CA GLY A 20 -20.32 -7.05 -24.85
C GLY A 20 -19.91 -7.76 -23.58
N ARG A 21 -18.62 -8.14 -23.50
CA ARG A 21 -17.98 -8.44 -22.23
C ARG A 21 -18.16 -7.15 -21.45
N GLN A 22 -19.10 -7.13 -20.50
CA GLN A 22 -19.08 -6.11 -19.45
C GLN A 22 -17.71 -6.31 -18.79
N GLU A 23 -16.79 -5.40 -19.08
CA GLU A 23 -15.65 -5.22 -18.20
C GLU A 23 -16.28 -4.87 -16.84
N GLU A 24 -16.30 -5.84 -15.94
CA GLU A 24 -16.58 -5.56 -14.54
C GLU A 24 -15.62 -4.43 -14.17
N LYS A 25 -16.19 -3.27 -13.86
CA LYS A 25 -15.41 -2.09 -13.49
C LYS A 25 -14.58 -2.53 -12.28
N LYS A 26 -13.28 -2.76 -12.50
CA LYS A 26 -12.34 -3.13 -11.46
C LYS A 26 -12.50 -2.15 -10.30
N ALA A 27 -12.71 -2.66 -9.10
CA ALA A 27 -12.81 -1.82 -7.93
C ALA A 27 -11.48 -1.07 -7.78
N ASP A 28 -11.56 0.25 -7.61
CA ASP A 28 -10.39 1.04 -7.28
C ASP A 28 -10.01 0.78 -5.82
N LEU A 29 -9.12 -0.22 -5.63
CA LEU A 29 -8.68 -0.63 -4.30
C LEU A 29 -7.92 0.49 -3.58
N ARG A 30 -7.32 1.41 -4.33
CA ARG A 30 -6.58 2.53 -3.78
C ARG A 30 -7.49 3.62 -3.22
N ALA A 31 -8.70 3.78 -3.74
CA ALA A 31 -9.64 4.81 -3.27
C ALA A 31 -9.88 4.73 -1.75
N ALA A 32 -9.98 3.50 -1.19
CA ALA A 32 -10.15 3.31 0.24
C ALA A 32 -8.99 3.90 1.08
N TYR A 33 -7.76 3.85 0.55
CA TYR A 33 -6.59 4.45 1.21
C TYR A 33 -6.56 5.97 1.07
N GLN A 34 -7.02 6.51 -0.05
CA GLN A 34 -7.08 7.96 -0.28
C GLN A 34 -8.08 8.63 0.66
N ASP A 35 -9.18 7.95 0.96
CA ASP A 35 -10.28 8.47 1.78
C ASP A 35 -10.19 8.05 3.26
N MET A 36 -9.24 7.17 3.65
CA MET A 36 -9.16 6.68 5.03
C MET A 36 -8.86 7.79 6.04
N THR A 37 -9.46 7.67 7.21
CA THR A 37 -9.16 8.51 8.39
C THR A 37 -8.00 7.97 9.22
N GLY A 38 -7.66 6.71 9.05
CA GLY A 38 -6.54 6.02 9.67
C GLY A 38 -6.64 4.51 9.49
N CYS A 39 -5.62 3.80 9.95
CA CYS A 39 -5.64 2.35 9.99
C CYS A 39 -4.75 1.82 11.12
N GLU A 40 -5.06 0.60 11.57
CA GLU A 40 -4.23 -0.19 12.46
C GLU A 40 -3.60 -1.34 11.69
N MET A 41 -2.34 -1.66 11.98
CA MET A 41 -1.62 -2.70 11.27
C MET A 41 -0.59 -3.40 12.14
N THR A 42 -0.30 -4.65 11.79
CA THR A 42 0.83 -5.41 12.31
C THR A 42 1.56 -6.02 11.13
N ALA A 43 2.88 -5.88 11.10
CA ALA A 43 3.69 -6.38 10.00
C ALA A 43 5.08 -6.80 10.46
N ALA A 44 5.63 -7.83 9.80
CA ALA A 44 7.04 -8.12 9.85
C ALA A 44 7.76 -7.23 8.84
N VAL A 45 8.76 -6.49 9.30
CA VAL A 45 9.59 -5.59 8.51
C VAL A 45 11.00 -6.12 8.48
N SER A 46 11.62 -6.19 7.30
CA SER A 46 13.03 -6.52 7.13
C SER A 46 13.74 -5.46 6.30
N CYS A 47 15.00 -5.22 6.65
CA CYS A 47 15.88 -4.28 5.99
C CYS A 47 17.17 -5.00 5.60
N ASP A 48 17.57 -4.85 4.33
CA ASP A 48 18.89 -5.28 3.81
C ASP A 48 19.58 -4.06 3.21
N GLN A 49 20.27 -3.31 4.06
CA GLN A 49 20.97 -2.12 3.64
C GLN A 49 22.45 -2.21 4.01
N SER A 50 23.32 -2.35 3.01
CA SER A 50 24.79 -2.16 3.11
C SER A 50 25.46 -2.82 4.33
N GLY A 51 25.09 -4.08 4.64
CA GLY A 51 25.68 -4.84 5.76
C GLY A 51 24.92 -4.69 7.08
N LEU A 52 23.78 -4.03 7.10
CA LEU A 52 22.83 -4.02 8.21
C LEU A 52 21.63 -4.91 7.82
N GLU A 53 21.67 -6.17 8.24
CA GLU A 53 20.48 -7.03 8.23
C GLU A 53 19.69 -6.78 9.51
N TRP A 54 18.46 -6.35 9.36
CA TRP A 54 17.59 -6.10 10.49
C TRP A 54 16.17 -6.58 10.19
N SER A 55 15.51 -7.16 11.17
CA SER A 55 14.11 -7.55 11.09
C SER A 55 13.39 -7.30 12.40
N ALA A 56 12.12 -6.88 12.32
CA ALA A 56 11.26 -6.72 13.48
C ALA A 56 9.79 -6.98 13.11
N THR A 57 9.01 -7.34 14.11
CA THR A 57 7.55 -7.28 14.03
C THR A 57 7.10 -5.97 14.68
N LEU A 58 6.41 -5.14 13.88
CA LEU A 58 5.88 -3.85 14.30
C LEU A 58 4.36 -3.89 14.36
N ARG A 59 3.79 -3.25 15.37
CA ARG A 59 2.37 -2.89 15.42
C ARG A 59 2.25 -1.38 15.39
N GLY A 60 1.32 -0.85 14.62
CA GLY A 60 1.18 0.59 14.54
C GLY A 60 -0.20 1.07 14.17
N THR A 61 -0.41 2.36 14.41
CA THR A 61 -1.57 3.11 13.98
C THR A 61 -1.08 4.22 13.05
N TYR A 62 -1.66 4.30 11.87
CA TYR A 62 -1.41 5.39 10.94
C TYR A 62 -2.58 6.37 10.97
N VAL A 63 -2.25 7.67 11.08
CA VAL A 63 -3.22 8.78 11.04
C VAL A 63 -2.75 9.79 10.01
N PRO A 64 -3.48 9.99 8.90
CA PRO A 64 -3.10 10.97 7.87
C PRO A 64 -3.02 12.39 8.42
N GLY A 65 -1.87 13.05 8.25
CA GLY A 65 -1.64 14.41 8.75
C GLY A 65 -1.65 14.54 10.28
N GLY A 66 -1.65 13.43 11.00
CA GLY A 66 -1.64 13.37 12.45
C GLY A 66 -0.45 12.61 13.01
N GLU A 67 -0.53 12.29 14.30
CA GLU A 67 0.47 11.45 14.95
C GLU A 67 0.23 9.98 14.62
N SER A 68 1.18 9.36 13.95
CA SER A 68 1.22 7.90 13.74
C SER A 68 2.14 7.25 14.77
N THR A 69 1.77 6.09 15.28
CA THR A 69 2.54 5.39 16.32
C THR A 69 2.94 4.01 15.86
N MET A 70 4.17 3.60 16.19
CA MET A 70 4.70 2.27 15.93
C MET A 70 5.29 1.70 17.20
N GLU A 71 5.05 0.43 17.48
CA GLU A 71 5.59 -0.32 18.60
C GLU A 71 6.30 -1.57 18.10
N VAL A 72 7.49 -1.83 18.61
CA VAL A 72 8.24 -3.06 18.34
C VAL A 72 7.66 -4.18 19.20
N LEU A 73 7.20 -5.26 18.57
CA LEU A 73 6.76 -6.49 19.23
C LEU A 73 7.88 -7.53 19.31
N GLU A 74 8.70 -7.61 18.26
CA GLU A 74 9.85 -8.50 18.12
C GLU A 74 11.01 -7.78 17.43
N PRO A 75 12.26 -8.09 17.77
CA PRO A 75 12.72 -9.09 18.76
C PRO A 75 12.45 -8.64 20.19
N LEU A 76 12.47 -9.62 21.14
CA LEU A 76 12.15 -9.37 22.55
C LEU A 76 13.05 -8.32 23.22
N ASP A 77 14.30 -8.22 22.79
CA ASP A 77 15.26 -7.25 23.33
C ASP A 77 14.88 -5.79 22.99
N LEU A 78 14.04 -5.58 21.98
CA LEU A 78 13.53 -4.29 21.56
C LEU A 78 12.01 -4.15 21.78
N ALA A 79 11.37 -5.18 22.31
CA ALA A 79 9.92 -5.17 22.53
C ALA A 79 9.52 -4.04 23.47
N GLY A 80 8.46 -3.31 23.11
CA GLY A 80 7.98 -2.15 23.85
C GLY A 80 8.66 -0.82 23.50
N VAL A 81 9.67 -0.82 22.62
CA VAL A 81 10.13 0.44 22.00
C VAL A 81 9.00 1.00 21.14
N ARG A 82 8.64 2.25 21.37
CA ARG A 82 7.61 2.97 20.62
C ARG A 82 8.21 4.13 19.85
N ALA A 83 7.69 4.37 18.66
CA ALA A 83 7.96 5.55 17.87
C ALA A 83 6.65 6.31 17.66
N ALA A 84 6.64 7.62 17.93
CA ALA A 84 5.56 8.51 17.55
C ALA A 84 6.09 9.41 16.43
N LEU A 85 5.42 9.35 15.26
CA LEU A 85 5.79 10.04 14.04
C LEU A 85 4.80 11.16 13.76
N ARG A 86 5.30 12.39 13.58
CA ARG A 86 4.55 13.59 13.21
C ARG A 86 5.20 14.25 12.01
N GLU A 87 4.54 15.24 11.43
CA GLU A 87 5.10 16.01 10.31
C GLU A 87 6.40 16.74 10.66
N ASP A 88 6.53 17.22 11.90
CA ASP A 88 7.66 18.00 12.40
C ASP A 88 8.80 17.15 12.99
N GLY A 89 8.62 15.83 13.07
CA GLY A 89 9.63 14.94 13.60
C GLY A 89 9.07 13.70 14.27
N TRP A 90 9.95 12.97 14.90
CA TRP A 90 9.59 11.76 15.59
C TRP A 90 10.27 11.61 16.93
N THR A 91 9.64 10.90 17.83
CA THR A 91 10.14 10.57 19.16
C THR A 91 10.23 9.06 19.31
N LEU A 92 11.23 8.60 20.06
CA LEU A 92 11.38 7.22 20.50
C LEU A 92 11.15 7.15 21.99
N GLU A 93 10.33 6.21 22.41
CA GLU A 93 10.03 5.96 23.83
C GLU A 93 10.36 4.52 24.19
N TYR A 94 11.00 4.33 25.34
CA TYR A 94 11.26 3.02 25.92
C TYR A 94 11.26 3.12 27.44
N GLY A 95 10.27 2.50 28.11
CA GLY A 95 10.05 2.67 29.53
C GLY A 95 9.82 4.15 29.89
N ASP A 96 10.63 4.69 30.79
CA ASP A 96 10.57 6.10 31.21
C ASP A 96 11.45 7.03 30.35
N LEU A 97 12.15 6.48 29.36
CA LEU A 97 13.00 7.25 28.45
C LEU A 97 12.20 7.73 27.25
N CYS A 98 12.30 9.03 26.97
CA CYS A 98 11.77 9.64 25.75
C CYS A 98 12.91 10.41 25.07
N LEU A 99 13.19 10.05 23.82
CA LEU A 99 14.23 10.66 22.99
C LEU A 99 13.57 11.35 21.81
N ASN A 100 13.87 12.64 21.65
CA ASN A 100 13.55 13.32 20.40
C ASN A 100 14.57 12.85 19.34
N ALA A 101 14.10 12.11 18.37
CA ALA A 101 14.93 11.55 17.29
C ALA A 101 15.08 12.51 16.10
N GLY A 102 14.59 13.75 16.24
CA GLY A 102 14.69 14.78 15.21
C GLY A 102 13.70 14.61 14.07
N THR A 103 14.01 15.23 12.95
CA THR A 103 13.30 15.00 11.70
C THR A 103 13.78 13.68 11.10
N LEU A 104 12.88 12.92 10.47
CA LEU A 104 13.28 11.79 9.64
C LEU A 104 14.25 12.33 8.59
N SER A 105 15.55 12.02 8.75
CA SER A 105 16.53 12.46 7.78
C SER A 105 16.23 11.83 6.45
N ASP A 106 16.35 12.61 5.40
CA ASP A 106 16.05 12.26 4.02
C ASP A 106 16.93 11.12 3.46
N GLU A 107 17.99 10.77 4.17
CA GLU A 107 19.04 9.87 3.71
C GLU A 107 18.76 8.39 4.00
N GLY A 108 17.71 8.05 4.74
CA GLY A 108 17.41 6.66 5.06
C GLY A 108 15.93 6.41 5.37
N VAL A 109 15.40 5.33 4.84
CA VAL A 109 14.09 4.85 5.26
C VAL A 109 14.28 4.09 6.57
N SER A 110 13.87 4.72 7.68
CA SER A 110 13.87 4.05 8.98
C SER A 110 12.87 2.89 8.99
N PRO A 111 13.23 1.71 9.51
CA PRO A 111 12.28 0.63 9.70
C PRO A 111 11.01 1.03 10.45
N ALA A 112 11.13 1.88 11.47
CA ALA A 112 9.98 2.39 12.22
C ALA A 112 9.04 3.27 11.37
N ALA A 113 9.57 3.95 10.36
CA ALA A 113 8.80 4.78 9.44
C ALA A 113 8.27 4.01 8.22
N SER A 114 8.69 2.77 7.99
CA SER A 114 8.35 2.00 6.78
C SER A 114 6.85 1.84 6.58
N LEU A 115 6.12 1.50 7.64
CA LEU A 115 4.67 1.30 7.58
C LEU A 115 3.94 2.60 7.26
N VAL A 116 4.35 3.72 7.89
CA VAL A 116 3.80 5.06 7.60
C VAL A 116 4.05 5.43 6.15
N ARG A 117 5.27 5.22 5.64
CA ARG A 117 5.63 5.52 4.25
C ARG A 117 4.82 4.71 3.24
N ILE A 118 4.56 3.43 3.51
CA ILE A 118 3.70 2.61 2.65
C ILE A 118 2.27 3.16 2.64
N MET A 119 1.72 3.54 3.78
CA MET A 119 0.37 4.13 3.84
C MET A 119 0.31 5.49 3.14
N ASP A 120 1.32 6.32 3.31
CA ASP A 120 1.45 7.60 2.59
C ASP A 120 1.58 7.39 1.07
N ALA A 121 2.33 6.37 0.63
CA ALA A 121 2.43 6.03 -0.79
C ALA A 121 1.08 5.61 -1.37
N LEU A 122 0.35 4.71 -0.70
CA LEU A 122 -0.99 4.29 -1.11
C LEU A 122 -1.95 5.47 -1.18
N ARG A 123 -1.84 6.41 -0.25
CA ARG A 123 -2.69 7.59 -0.20
C ARG A 123 -2.33 8.64 -1.25
N ASN A 124 -1.07 9.05 -1.31
CA ASN A 124 -0.63 10.26 -2.01
C ASN A 124 0.40 10.01 -3.12
N GLY A 125 1.01 8.81 -3.20
CA GLY A 125 2.05 8.50 -4.16
C GLY A 125 1.57 8.60 -5.61
N TRP A 126 2.46 8.95 -6.52
CA TRP A 126 2.17 8.93 -7.95
C TRP A 126 2.15 7.50 -8.48
N LEU A 127 1.04 7.06 -9.05
CA LEU A 127 0.90 5.70 -9.58
C LEU A 127 1.73 5.57 -10.86
N LEU A 128 2.76 4.72 -10.81
CA LEU A 128 3.60 4.36 -11.95
C LEU A 128 3.06 3.15 -12.70
N GLU A 129 2.61 2.14 -11.95
CA GLU A 129 2.21 0.85 -12.51
C GLU A 129 1.14 0.19 -11.66
N GLU A 130 0.17 -0.47 -12.32
CA GLU A 130 -0.87 -1.28 -11.69
C GLU A 130 -1.04 -2.58 -12.47
N ASN A 131 -0.84 -3.72 -11.80
CA ASN A 131 -0.95 -5.04 -12.41
C ASN A 131 -1.70 -6.01 -11.50
N ASP A 132 -2.48 -6.90 -12.10
CA ASP A 132 -3.07 -8.02 -11.39
C ASP A 132 -2.09 -9.20 -11.44
N GLU A 133 -1.83 -9.77 -10.27
CA GLU A 133 -0.95 -10.93 -10.13
C GLU A 133 -1.35 -11.78 -8.90
N GLU A 134 -0.59 -12.80 -8.60
CA GLU A 134 -0.77 -13.63 -7.41
C GLU A 134 0.43 -13.45 -6.47
N TRP A 135 0.14 -13.27 -5.20
CA TRP A 135 1.14 -13.29 -4.12
C TRP A 135 0.84 -14.46 -3.18
N GLU A 136 1.73 -15.45 -3.12
CA GLU A 136 1.55 -16.67 -2.31
C GLU A 136 0.16 -17.32 -2.52
N ASP A 137 -0.21 -17.54 -3.78
CA ASP A 137 -1.50 -18.12 -4.21
C ASP A 137 -2.73 -17.24 -3.86
N VAL A 138 -2.55 -15.98 -3.49
CA VAL A 138 -3.63 -15.02 -3.24
C VAL A 138 -3.72 -14.04 -4.39
N PRO A 139 -4.88 -13.92 -5.08
CA PRO A 139 -5.10 -12.91 -6.11
C PRO A 139 -4.96 -11.50 -5.52
N CYS A 140 -4.08 -10.71 -6.11
CA CYS A 140 -3.77 -9.36 -5.65
C CYS A 140 -3.61 -8.39 -6.82
N THR A 141 -3.68 -7.11 -6.50
CA THR A 141 -3.29 -6.02 -7.39
C THR A 141 -2.00 -5.43 -6.85
N ARG A 142 -0.96 -5.45 -7.68
CA ARG A 142 0.32 -4.83 -7.41
C ARG A 142 0.29 -3.38 -7.87
N LEU A 143 0.61 -2.47 -6.97
CA LEU A 143 0.73 -1.03 -7.25
C LEU A 143 2.18 -0.59 -7.04
N ALA A 144 2.79 0.04 -8.04
CA ALA A 144 4.07 0.73 -7.89
C ALA A 144 3.81 2.24 -7.81
N LEU A 145 4.27 2.87 -6.74
CA LEU A 145 3.95 4.24 -6.35
C LEU A 145 5.24 5.02 -6.11
N GLU A 146 5.41 6.11 -6.84
CA GLU A 146 6.52 7.04 -6.63
C GLU A 146 6.19 8.03 -5.52
N GLN A 147 7.15 8.24 -4.64
CA GLN A 147 7.10 9.27 -3.62
C GLN A 147 8.29 10.21 -3.83
N THR A 148 8.05 11.50 -3.74
CA THR A 148 9.12 12.47 -3.75
C THR A 148 9.88 12.35 -2.43
N GLY A 149 11.09 11.80 -2.47
CA GLY A 149 12.00 11.79 -1.33
C GLY A 149 12.49 13.24 -1.07
N ALA A 150 12.59 13.64 0.18
CA ALA A 150 13.06 14.97 0.53
C ALA A 150 14.54 15.19 0.13
N SER A 151 15.31 14.11 -0.07
CA SER A 151 16.71 14.15 -0.57
C SER A 151 16.85 14.11 -2.09
N GLY A 152 15.73 14.09 -2.84
CA GLY A 152 15.74 14.08 -4.31
C GLY A 152 16.11 12.74 -4.96
N GLY A 153 16.23 11.67 -4.19
CA GLY A 153 16.34 10.30 -4.72
C GLY A 153 14.99 9.75 -5.17
N ASP A 154 14.98 8.93 -6.22
CA ASP A 154 13.79 8.25 -6.69
C ASP A 154 13.41 7.14 -5.70
N MET A 155 12.36 7.37 -4.93
CA MET A 155 11.82 6.36 -4.02
C MET A 155 10.53 5.77 -4.60
N VAL A 156 10.53 4.44 -4.78
CA VAL A 156 9.37 3.69 -5.26
C VAL A 156 8.91 2.75 -4.16
N THR A 157 7.65 2.86 -3.82
CA THR A 157 6.95 1.93 -2.93
C THR A 157 6.05 1.02 -3.75
N THR A 158 6.28 -0.28 -3.67
CA THR A 158 5.43 -1.29 -4.33
C THR A 158 4.60 -2.01 -3.28
N VAL A 159 3.29 -2.13 -3.51
CA VAL A 159 2.37 -2.77 -2.55
C VAL A 159 1.47 -3.76 -3.28
N TRP A 160 1.28 -4.93 -2.68
CA TRP A 160 0.36 -5.97 -3.14
C TRP A 160 -0.91 -5.94 -2.27
N LEU A 161 -2.01 -5.53 -2.88
CA LEU A 161 -3.32 -5.43 -2.24
C LEU A 161 -4.17 -6.64 -2.62
N ARG A 162 -4.76 -7.33 -1.65
CA ARG A 162 -5.70 -8.42 -1.90
C ARG A 162 -6.89 -7.92 -2.70
N GLN A 163 -7.25 -8.59 -3.79
CA GLN A 163 -8.32 -8.13 -4.68
C GLN A 163 -9.70 -8.13 -4.04
N THR A 164 -9.95 -8.99 -3.05
CA THR A 164 -11.27 -9.13 -2.43
C THR A 164 -11.67 -7.99 -1.50
N ASP A 165 -10.69 -7.37 -0.81
CA ASP A 165 -10.96 -6.40 0.26
C ASP A 165 -9.96 -5.23 0.31
N GLY A 166 -8.96 -5.22 -0.59
CA GLY A 166 -7.93 -4.19 -0.61
C GLY A 166 -6.92 -4.27 0.54
N THR A 167 -6.95 -5.31 1.38
CA THR A 167 -5.99 -5.49 2.48
C THR A 167 -4.57 -5.61 1.93
N PRO A 168 -3.56 -4.90 2.46
CA PRO A 168 -2.19 -5.05 2.03
C PRO A 168 -1.64 -6.39 2.52
N LEU A 169 -0.99 -7.13 1.63
CA LEU A 169 -0.35 -8.40 1.92
C LEU A 169 1.15 -8.22 2.12
N TYR A 170 1.74 -7.47 1.20
CA TYR A 170 3.18 -7.27 1.14
C TYR A 170 3.49 -5.88 0.58
N GLY A 171 4.64 -5.34 0.96
CA GLY A 171 5.14 -4.06 0.46
C GLY A 171 6.66 -4.03 0.39
N GLU A 172 7.18 -3.27 -0.54
CA GLU A 172 8.61 -3.00 -0.73
C GLU A 172 8.86 -1.52 -0.86
N ILE A 173 9.96 -1.05 -0.32
CA ILE A 173 10.46 0.31 -0.55
C ILE A 173 11.82 0.19 -1.23
N ALA A 174 11.93 0.76 -2.41
CA ALA A 174 13.16 0.83 -3.19
C ALA A 174 13.63 2.28 -3.28
N VAL A 175 14.94 2.47 -3.17
CA VAL A 175 15.62 3.75 -3.39
C VAL A 175 16.65 3.54 -4.49
N ASP A 176 16.65 4.39 -5.50
CA ASP A 176 17.52 4.29 -6.68
C ASP A 176 17.48 2.89 -7.33
N GLY A 177 16.28 2.31 -7.39
CA GLY A 177 16.02 1.00 -7.98
C GLY A 177 16.47 -0.21 -7.14
N LYS A 178 16.99 0.00 -5.92
CA LYS A 178 17.37 -1.06 -5.00
C LYS A 178 16.35 -1.18 -3.87
N THR A 179 15.72 -2.36 -3.71
CA THR A 179 14.84 -2.65 -2.56
C THR A 179 15.68 -2.61 -1.28
N ILE A 180 15.27 -1.76 -0.33
CA ILE A 180 15.94 -1.56 0.95
C ILE A 180 15.10 -2.01 2.13
N LEU A 181 13.77 -2.04 1.99
CA LEU A 181 12.83 -2.51 3.01
C LEU A 181 11.78 -3.41 2.38
N GLN A 182 11.41 -4.44 3.11
CA GLN A 182 10.34 -5.36 2.81
C GLN A 182 9.40 -5.46 4.01
N VAL A 183 8.10 -5.49 3.74
CA VAL A 183 7.05 -5.48 4.76
C VAL A 183 6.03 -6.56 4.44
N ARG A 184 5.83 -7.50 5.35
CA ARG A 184 4.78 -8.51 5.28
C ARG A 184 3.71 -8.19 6.30
N PHE A 185 2.52 -7.85 5.83
CA PHE A 185 1.39 -7.54 6.71
C PHE A 185 0.77 -8.82 7.25
N THR A 186 0.56 -8.87 8.57
CA THR A 186 -0.11 -9.99 9.27
C THR A 186 -1.48 -9.59 9.79
N ASN A 187 -1.70 -8.31 10.03
CA ASN A 187 -3.00 -7.74 10.37
C ASN A 187 -3.13 -6.34 9.78
N PHE A 188 -4.35 -6.01 9.33
CA PHE A 188 -4.68 -4.67 8.83
C PHE A 188 -6.17 -4.40 9.02
N ALA A 189 -6.51 -3.20 9.49
CA ALA A 189 -7.88 -2.73 9.59
C ALA A 189 -7.94 -1.22 9.37
N PHE A 190 -8.87 -0.75 8.53
CA PHE A 190 -9.19 0.67 8.47
C PHE A 190 -9.85 1.11 9.77
N CYS A 191 -9.50 2.29 10.28
CA CYS A 191 -10.24 2.89 11.38
C CYS A 191 -11.60 3.39 10.87
N ASP A 192 -12.67 2.98 11.54
CA ASP A 192 -13.99 3.50 11.24
C ASP A 192 -14.02 5.01 11.53
N THR A 193 -14.63 5.77 10.64
CA THR A 193 -14.93 7.18 10.90
C THR A 193 -15.81 7.25 12.14
N ILE A 194 -15.29 7.75 13.26
CA ILE A 194 -16.11 8.02 14.45
C ILE A 194 -17.13 9.05 14.01
N THR A 195 -18.36 8.60 13.74
CA THR A 195 -19.48 9.49 13.54
C THR A 195 -19.78 10.08 14.92
N GLU A 196 -19.26 11.26 15.21
CA GLU A 196 -19.68 12.02 16.40
C GLU A 196 -21.17 12.23 16.27
N THR A 197 -21.93 11.45 17.04
CA THR A 197 -23.36 11.68 17.22
C THR A 197 -23.50 12.90 18.15
N SER A 198 -23.81 14.03 17.52
CA SER A 198 -24.17 15.28 18.20
C SER A 198 -25.50 15.15 18.96
#